data_bd55ffface9487888e430871d660b78f
#
_entry.id   bd55ffface9487888e430871d660b78f
#
_cell.length_a   1.000
_cell.length_b   1.000
_cell.length_c   1.000
_cell.angle_alpha   90.00
_cell.angle_beta   90.00
_cell.angle_gamma   90.00
#
_symmetry.space_group_name_H-M   'P 1'
#
loop_
_entity.id
_entity.type
_entity.pdbx_description
1 polymer ?
#
loop_
_entity_poly.entity_id
_entity_poly.type
_entity_poly.pdbx_seq_one_letter_code
_entity_poly.pdbx_strand_id
1 'polypeptide(L)'
;MVHLLSGGPGENPDNPVHDAATVVLLRDTAGGVECLMLRKTKGQAFGGLWVFPGGRVESADGDGFEGVRRAAVREAQEETGLLLDATELLPFAHWFPPPEAPRRFATWFFLAALPAGAAEVIVDGGEIGDHVWTTPSAALERHRAGEIKLVPPTWVTLRRLADLPDTAAALADAGGRDLERFSTHMVDDDGVLVAVWAPDPAYESGDLAAAGPRHRLFMDPAGWRYQRSV
;
A
#
# COMPACT_ATOMS: atom_id res chain seq x y z
N MET A 1 23.74 9.26 6.23
CA MET A 1 23.35 8.42 5.09
C MET A 1 23.53 6.99 5.55
N VAL A 2 22.54 6.39 6.21
CA VAL A 2 22.73 5.16 6.97
C VAL A 2 21.42 4.37 7.00
N HIS A 3 21.44 3.09 6.59
CA HIS A 3 20.49 2.00 6.89
C HIS A 3 18.99 2.32 6.81
N LEU A 4 18.50 2.76 5.65
CA LEU A 4 17.06 2.83 5.37
C LEU A 4 16.46 1.49 4.90
N LEU A 5 17.27 0.50 4.59
CA LEU A 5 16.86 -0.69 3.85
C LEU A 5 16.98 -2.03 4.61
N SER A 6 17.47 -2.08 5.84
CA SER A 6 17.59 -3.34 6.57
C SER A 6 17.15 -3.23 8.02
N GLY A 7 16.39 -4.21 8.47
CA GLY A 7 16.10 -4.48 9.88
C GLY A 7 14.76 -4.00 10.39
N GLY A 8 13.66 -4.64 9.95
CA GLY A 8 12.45 -4.74 10.77
C GLY A 8 12.68 -5.81 11.86
N PRO A 9 12.02 -5.72 13.04
CA PRO A 9 12.15 -6.73 14.07
C PRO A 9 11.67 -8.10 13.55
N GLY A 10 12.48 -9.15 13.77
CA GLY A 10 12.15 -10.55 13.51
C GLY A 10 12.59 -11.06 12.14
N GLU A 11 13.89 -11.00 11.82
CA GLU A 11 14.44 -11.78 10.70
C GLU A 11 14.35 -13.27 11.01
N ASN A 12 13.46 -13.97 10.31
CA ASN A 12 13.41 -15.41 10.27
C ASN A 12 14.12 -15.87 8.99
N PRO A 13 15.27 -16.58 9.05
CA PRO A 13 15.99 -17.05 7.89
C PRO A 13 15.14 -17.94 6.95
N ASP A 14 14.17 -18.67 7.51
CA ASP A 14 13.27 -19.54 6.77
C ASP A 14 12.12 -18.78 6.08
N ASN A 15 11.92 -17.50 6.42
CA ASN A 15 10.91 -16.64 5.82
C ASN A 15 11.44 -15.20 5.71
N PRO A 16 12.37 -14.94 4.79
CA PRO A 16 13.02 -13.63 4.65
C PRO A 16 12.04 -12.56 4.18
N VAL A 17 12.33 -11.31 4.56
CA VAL A 17 11.63 -10.15 4.05
C VAL A 17 12.26 -9.74 2.72
N HIS A 18 11.45 -9.57 1.68
CA HIS A 18 11.87 -9.08 0.38
C HIS A 18 11.43 -7.63 0.19
N ASP A 19 12.28 -6.82 -0.40
CA ASP A 19 11.89 -5.46 -0.78
C ASP A 19 10.91 -5.49 -1.94
N ALA A 20 9.92 -4.59 -1.87
CA ALA A 20 8.92 -4.38 -2.90
C ALA A 20 8.59 -2.89 -3.05
N ALA A 21 8.03 -2.53 -4.18
CA ALA A 21 7.63 -1.17 -4.47
C ALA A 21 6.25 -1.13 -5.13
N THR A 22 5.47 -0.13 -4.78
CA THR A 22 4.10 0.08 -5.27
C THR A 22 3.90 1.55 -5.59
N VAL A 23 3.24 1.85 -6.71
CA VAL A 23 2.88 3.21 -7.11
C VAL A 23 1.37 3.42 -7.03
N VAL A 24 0.95 4.39 -6.25
CA VAL A 24 -0.41 4.90 -6.25
C VAL A 24 -0.49 6.00 -7.29
N LEU A 25 -0.93 5.65 -8.49
CA LEU A 25 -1.14 6.60 -9.58
C LEU A 25 -2.44 7.34 -9.39
N LEU A 26 -2.37 8.67 -9.45
CA LEU A 26 -3.48 9.58 -9.21
C LEU A 26 -3.79 10.38 -10.48
N ARG A 27 -5.08 10.66 -10.69
CA ARG A 27 -5.56 11.61 -11.69
C ARG A 27 -6.75 12.39 -11.18
N ASP A 28 -6.94 13.58 -11.67
CA ASP A 28 -8.11 14.40 -11.34
C ASP A 28 -9.23 14.21 -12.36
N THR A 29 -10.45 14.16 -11.83
CA THR A 29 -11.68 14.10 -12.64
C THR A 29 -12.70 15.10 -12.07
N ALA A 30 -13.81 15.30 -12.77
CA ALA A 30 -14.92 16.07 -12.24
C ALA A 30 -15.53 15.50 -10.95
N GLY A 31 -15.28 14.21 -10.66
CA GLY A 31 -15.72 13.52 -9.45
C GLY A 31 -14.71 13.55 -8.30
N GLY A 32 -13.57 14.24 -8.46
CA GLY A 32 -12.46 14.28 -7.50
C GLY A 32 -11.26 13.45 -7.96
N VAL A 33 -10.33 13.21 -7.02
CA VAL A 33 -9.15 12.40 -7.29
C VAL A 33 -9.53 10.92 -7.47
N GLU A 34 -8.99 10.31 -8.51
CA GLU A 34 -9.05 8.86 -8.73
C GLU A 34 -7.66 8.24 -8.61
N CYS A 35 -7.62 6.99 -8.16
CA CYS A 35 -6.42 6.15 -8.19
C CYS A 35 -6.62 4.94 -9.10
N LEU A 36 -5.53 4.51 -9.74
CA LEU A 36 -5.49 3.27 -10.52
C LEU A 36 -5.39 2.08 -9.58
N MET A 37 -6.32 1.14 -9.72
CA MET A 37 -6.27 -0.14 -9.02
C MET A 37 -6.29 -1.30 -10.01
N LEU A 38 -5.53 -2.34 -9.70
CA LEU A 38 -5.36 -3.54 -10.49
C LEU A 38 -5.90 -4.74 -9.74
N ARG A 39 -6.53 -5.67 -10.46
CA ARG A 39 -6.98 -6.96 -9.88
C ARG A 39 -6.01 -8.07 -10.26
N LYS A 40 -5.34 -8.63 -9.25
CA LYS A 40 -4.45 -9.79 -9.43
C LYS A 40 -5.25 -11.03 -9.88
N THR A 41 -4.70 -11.77 -10.85
CA THR A 41 -5.31 -13.00 -11.37
C THR A 41 -5.34 -14.07 -10.28
N LYS A 42 -6.38 -14.90 -10.27
CA LYS A 42 -6.49 -16.02 -9.32
C LYS A 42 -5.38 -17.05 -9.58
N GLY A 43 -4.83 -17.59 -8.49
CA GLY A 43 -3.75 -18.60 -8.56
C GLY A 43 -2.35 -18.04 -8.37
N GLN A 44 -2.19 -16.73 -8.33
CA GLN A 44 -0.93 -16.04 -8.00
C GLN A 44 -0.89 -15.51 -6.56
N ALA A 45 0.25 -14.96 -6.16
CA ALA A 45 0.34 -14.23 -4.90
C ALA A 45 -0.69 -13.08 -4.89
N PHE A 46 -1.47 -12.99 -3.81
CA PHE A 46 -2.56 -12.01 -3.68
C PHE A 46 -3.70 -12.14 -4.70
N GLY A 47 -3.88 -13.33 -5.30
CA GLY A 47 -4.90 -13.57 -6.34
C GLY A 47 -6.31 -13.17 -5.92
N GLY A 48 -6.97 -12.39 -6.78
CA GLY A 48 -8.31 -11.84 -6.56
C GLY A 48 -8.37 -10.59 -5.71
N LEU A 49 -7.23 -10.11 -5.17
CA LEU A 49 -7.15 -8.83 -4.47
C LEU A 49 -7.06 -7.67 -5.46
N TRP A 50 -7.56 -6.53 -5.04
CA TRP A 50 -7.34 -5.25 -5.69
C TRP A 50 -6.18 -4.54 -5.01
N VAL A 51 -5.19 -4.17 -5.80
CA VAL A 51 -3.92 -3.59 -5.37
C VAL A 51 -3.58 -2.39 -6.25
N PHE A 52 -2.57 -1.62 -5.85
CA PHE A 52 -1.94 -0.65 -6.74
C PHE A 52 -0.86 -1.33 -7.59
N PRO A 53 -0.46 -0.77 -8.74
CA PRO A 53 0.66 -1.28 -9.54
C PRO A 53 1.92 -1.45 -8.69
N GLY A 54 2.59 -2.59 -8.84
CA GLY A 54 3.81 -2.84 -8.10
C GLY A 54 4.14 -4.30 -7.86
N GLY A 55 5.40 -4.53 -7.49
CA GLY A 55 5.93 -5.85 -7.26
C GLY A 55 7.25 -5.85 -6.53
N ARG A 56 8.00 -6.94 -6.65
CA ARG A 56 9.25 -7.18 -5.96
C ARG A 56 10.40 -6.37 -6.58
N VAL A 57 11.29 -5.86 -5.74
CA VAL A 57 12.58 -5.34 -6.21
C VAL A 57 13.45 -6.49 -6.67
N GLU A 58 13.93 -6.44 -7.90
CA GLU A 58 14.81 -7.41 -8.50
C GLU A 58 16.25 -6.93 -8.54
N SER A 59 17.21 -7.86 -8.69
CA SER A 59 18.63 -7.50 -8.78
C SER A 59 18.94 -6.56 -9.96
N ALA A 60 18.18 -6.66 -11.04
CA ALA A 60 18.31 -5.79 -12.21
C ALA A 60 17.90 -4.35 -11.92
N ASP A 61 17.05 -4.11 -10.93
CA ASP A 61 16.67 -2.77 -10.50
C ASP A 61 17.82 -2.05 -9.77
N GLY A 62 18.86 -2.79 -9.35
CA GLY A 62 20.00 -2.29 -8.59
C GLY A 62 19.71 -2.08 -7.11
N ASP A 63 20.67 -1.50 -6.40
CA ASP A 63 20.64 -1.42 -4.95
C ASP A 63 20.00 -0.12 -4.42
N GLY A 64 19.63 -0.18 -3.15
CA GLY A 64 19.23 0.97 -2.37
C GLY A 64 17.89 1.57 -2.79
N PHE A 65 17.63 2.77 -2.31
CA PHE A 65 16.36 3.45 -2.53
C PHE A 65 16.08 3.75 -4.02
N GLU A 66 17.13 4.00 -4.79
CA GLU A 66 17.00 4.19 -6.25
C GLU A 66 16.63 2.89 -6.97
N GLY A 67 17.09 1.73 -6.48
CA GLY A 67 16.63 0.43 -6.95
C GLY A 67 15.14 0.22 -6.71
N VAL A 68 14.66 0.60 -5.52
CA VAL A 68 13.24 0.55 -5.18
C VAL A 68 12.39 1.44 -6.11
N ARG A 69 12.86 2.64 -6.43
CA ARG A 69 12.17 3.54 -7.39
C ARG A 69 12.11 2.94 -8.80
N ARG A 70 13.24 2.35 -9.27
CA ARG A 70 13.28 1.69 -10.58
C ARG A 70 12.35 0.48 -10.63
N ALA A 71 12.28 -0.31 -9.57
CA ALA A 71 11.32 -1.42 -9.46
C ALA A 71 9.88 -0.92 -9.59
N ALA A 72 9.54 0.17 -8.87
CA ALA A 72 8.20 0.78 -8.95
C ALA A 72 7.82 1.20 -10.38
N VAL A 73 8.76 1.82 -11.11
CA VAL A 73 8.54 2.22 -12.52
C VAL A 73 8.42 1.01 -13.43
N ARG A 74 9.33 0.02 -13.30
CA ARG A 74 9.31 -1.20 -14.11
C ARG A 74 8.00 -1.97 -13.93
N GLU A 75 7.59 -2.23 -12.71
CA GLU A 75 6.35 -2.95 -12.39
C GLU A 75 5.12 -2.19 -12.92
N ALA A 76 5.07 -0.86 -12.74
CA ALA A 76 3.98 -0.06 -13.28
C ALA A 76 3.90 -0.17 -14.81
N GLN A 77 5.04 -0.16 -15.51
CA GLN A 77 5.10 -0.33 -16.95
C GLN A 77 4.68 -1.74 -17.40
N GLU A 78 5.18 -2.78 -16.73
CA GLU A 78 4.85 -4.18 -17.03
C GLU A 78 3.37 -4.48 -16.83
N GLU A 79 2.78 -4.01 -15.74
CA GLU A 79 1.38 -4.28 -15.38
C GLU A 79 0.36 -3.38 -16.10
N THR A 80 0.75 -2.19 -16.57
CA THR A 80 -0.20 -1.17 -17.05
C THR A 80 0.16 -0.56 -18.41
N GLY A 81 1.37 -0.77 -18.90
CA GLY A 81 1.90 -0.10 -20.09
C GLY A 81 2.26 1.39 -19.89
N LEU A 82 2.07 1.92 -18.69
CA LEU A 82 2.33 3.33 -18.40
C LEU A 82 3.82 3.57 -18.12
N LEU A 83 4.37 4.61 -18.76
CA LEU A 83 5.74 5.06 -18.54
C LEU A 83 5.75 6.16 -17.48
N LEU A 84 6.45 5.91 -16.37
CA LEU A 84 6.60 6.85 -15.26
C LEU A 84 8.04 7.32 -15.16
N ASP A 85 8.22 8.55 -14.65
CA ASP A 85 9.54 9.05 -14.26
C ASP A 85 9.81 8.70 -12.79
N ALA A 86 10.90 7.98 -12.53
CA ALA A 86 11.29 7.62 -11.17
C ALA A 86 11.54 8.85 -10.27
N THR A 87 11.90 10.00 -10.84
CA THR A 87 12.14 11.24 -10.10
C THR A 87 10.85 11.90 -9.60
N GLU A 88 9.72 11.61 -10.25
CA GLU A 88 8.39 12.10 -9.88
C GLU A 88 7.69 11.23 -8.82
N LEU A 89 8.27 10.09 -8.46
CA LEU A 89 7.73 9.22 -7.44
C LEU A 89 7.97 9.80 -6.04
N LEU A 90 6.90 10.20 -5.35
CA LEU A 90 6.95 10.76 -4.01
C LEU A 90 6.77 9.66 -2.96
N PRO A 91 7.75 9.41 -2.05
CA PRO A 91 7.59 8.42 -0.99
C PRO A 91 6.41 8.78 -0.08
N PHE A 92 5.53 7.81 0.16
CA PHE A 92 4.29 8.02 0.90
C PHE A 92 4.23 7.20 2.19
N ALA A 93 4.62 5.92 2.12
CA ALA A 93 4.66 5.03 3.27
C ALA A 93 5.62 3.87 3.03
N HIS A 94 6.11 3.25 4.12
CA HIS A 94 6.88 2.01 4.06
C HIS A 94 6.24 0.97 4.98
N TRP A 95 5.77 -0.13 4.38
CA TRP A 95 5.01 -1.17 5.05
C TRP A 95 5.84 -2.41 5.31
N PHE A 96 5.87 -2.87 6.56
CA PHE A 96 6.48 -4.12 6.97
C PHE A 96 5.38 -5.11 7.35
N PRO A 97 5.38 -6.31 6.76
CA PRO A 97 4.39 -7.33 7.06
C PRO A 97 4.59 -7.89 8.47
N PRO A 98 3.52 -8.46 9.07
CA PRO A 98 3.68 -9.16 10.35
C PRO A 98 4.62 -10.36 10.19
N PRO A 99 5.32 -10.77 11.28
CA PRO A 99 6.26 -11.91 11.25
C PRO A 99 5.63 -13.22 10.77
N GLU A 100 4.34 -13.41 11.04
CA GLU A 100 3.57 -14.62 10.72
C GLU A 100 3.11 -14.69 9.25
N ALA A 101 3.28 -13.61 8.49
CA ALA A 101 2.86 -13.60 7.09
C ALA A 101 3.63 -14.66 6.30
N PRO A 102 2.95 -15.49 5.49
CA PRO A 102 3.58 -16.59 4.75
C PRO A 102 4.53 -16.11 3.65
N ARG A 103 4.37 -14.89 3.19
CA ARG A 103 5.26 -14.17 2.27
C ARG A 103 5.43 -12.76 2.79
N ARG A 104 6.67 -12.32 2.93
CA ARG A 104 6.99 -11.07 3.59
C ARG A 104 7.62 -10.09 2.62
N PHE A 105 6.92 -8.98 2.36
CA PHE A 105 7.41 -7.88 1.52
C PHE A 105 7.45 -6.59 2.32
N ALA A 106 8.65 -6.02 2.46
CA ALA A 106 8.80 -4.64 2.92
C ALA A 106 8.51 -3.73 1.73
N THR A 107 7.31 -3.16 1.70
CA THR A 107 6.80 -2.49 0.51
C THR A 107 6.83 -0.99 0.66
N TRP A 108 7.57 -0.32 -0.22
CA TRP A 108 7.52 1.12 -0.39
C TRP A 108 6.30 1.52 -1.21
N PHE A 109 5.54 2.46 -0.70
CA PHE A 109 4.43 3.08 -1.41
C PHE A 109 4.84 4.47 -1.87
N PHE A 110 4.68 4.72 -3.16
CA PHE A 110 4.90 6.01 -3.77
C PHE A 110 3.59 6.59 -4.27
N LEU A 111 3.44 7.92 -4.21
CA LEU A 111 2.40 8.64 -4.96
C LEU A 111 3.02 9.21 -6.23
N ALA A 112 2.26 9.22 -7.31
CA ALA A 112 2.60 9.93 -8.53
C ALA A 112 1.32 10.41 -9.23
N ALA A 113 1.39 11.59 -9.85
CA ALA A 113 0.37 12.03 -10.80
C ALA A 113 0.48 11.23 -12.09
N LEU A 114 -0.66 10.91 -12.71
CA LEU A 114 -0.65 10.36 -14.07
C LEU A 114 -0.06 11.40 -15.02
N PRO A 115 0.98 11.06 -15.80
CA PRO A 115 1.59 11.99 -16.74
C PRO A 115 0.57 12.56 -17.75
N ALA A 116 0.70 13.84 -18.07
CA ALA A 116 -0.14 14.45 -19.10
C ALA A 116 0.06 13.75 -20.46
N GLY A 117 -1.04 13.35 -21.10
CA GLY A 117 -1.00 12.61 -22.35
C GLY A 117 -0.57 11.15 -22.20
N ALA A 118 -0.61 10.58 -20.99
CA ALA A 118 -0.37 9.16 -20.78
C ALA A 118 -1.29 8.31 -21.67
N ALA A 119 -0.77 7.18 -22.12
CA ALA A 119 -1.54 6.20 -22.88
C ALA A 119 -2.66 5.60 -22.01
N GLU A 120 -3.61 4.95 -22.66
CA GLU A 120 -4.59 4.12 -21.93
C GLU A 120 -3.90 2.97 -21.22
N VAL A 121 -4.45 2.58 -20.06
CA VAL A 121 -3.95 1.43 -19.29
C VAL A 121 -4.21 0.16 -20.11
N ILE A 122 -3.15 -0.59 -20.34
CA ILE A 122 -3.21 -1.91 -21.00
C ILE A 122 -2.63 -2.93 -20.03
N VAL A 123 -3.49 -3.75 -19.43
CA VAL A 123 -3.05 -4.80 -18.52
C VAL A 123 -2.47 -5.99 -19.30
N ASP A 124 -1.49 -6.66 -18.72
CA ASP A 124 -0.77 -7.76 -19.35
C ASP A 124 -1.63 -9.02 -19.60
N GLY A 125 -2.77 -9.14 -18.92
CA GLY A 125 -3.70 -10.28 -19.01
C GLY A 125 -3.19 -11.58 -18.37
N GLY A 126 -1.95 -11.61 -17.91
CA GLY A 126 -1.32 -12.73 -17.21
C GLY A 126 -1.41 -12.59 -15.70
N GLU A 127 -0.66 -11.66 -15.15
CA GLU A 127 -0.66 -11.36 -13.72
C GLU A 127 -1.83 -10.47 -13.31
N ILE A 128 -2.16 -9.50 -14.13
CA ILE A 128 -3.27 -8.56 -13.94
C ILE A 128 -4.44 -8.94 -14.84
N GLY A 129 -5.57 -9.28 -14.22
CA GLY A 129 -6.78 -9.68 -14.95
C GLY A 129 -7.75 -8.54 -15.24
N ASP A 130 -7.61 -7.38 -14.57
CA ASP A 130 -8.53 -6.26 -14.69
C ASP A 130 -7.94 -4.99 -14.07
N HIS A 131 -8.44 -3.82 -14.45
CA HIS A 131 -8.06 -2.56 -13.84
C HIS A 131 -9.24 -1.61 -13.71
N VAL A 132 -9.13 -0.63 -12.83
CA VAL A 132 -10.14 0.42 -12.68
C VAL A 132 -9.49 1.71 -12.18
N TRP A 133 -9.92 2.83 -12.75
CA TRP A 133 -9.77 4.13 -12.13
C TRP A 133 -10.98 4.36 -11.23
N THR A 134 -10.74 4.67 -9.97
CA THR A 134 -11.81 4.81 -8.97
C THR A 134 -11.43 5.85 -7.93
N THR A 135 -12.41 6.56 -7.39
CA THR A 135 -12.13 7.39 -6.22
C THR A 135 -11.82 6.51 -5.01
N PRO A 136 -10.93 6.96 -4.09
CA PRO A 136 -10.62 6.21 -2.88
C PRO A 136 -11.88 5.84 -2.08
N SER A 137 -12.83 6.77 -1.95
CA SER A 137 -14.08 6.52 -1.24
C SER A 137 -14.93 5.43 -1.89
N ALA A 138 -15.04 5.42 -3.22
CA ALA A 138 -15.79 4.37 -3.95
C ALA A 138 -15.13 2.99 -3.78
N ALA A 139 -13.80 2.91 -3.81
CA ALA A 139 -13.09 1.66 -3.56
C ALA A 139 -13.35 1.12 -2.14
N LEU A 140 -13.32 1.99 -1.12
CA LEU A 140 -13.63 1.63 0.27
C LEU A 140 -15.08 1.16 0.43
N GLU A 141 -16.03 1.80 -0.25
CA GLU A 141 -17.44 1.40 -0.26
C GLU A 141 -17.64 0.02 -0.89
N ARG A 142 -17.03 -0.23 -2.04
CA ARG A 142 -17.04 -1.54 -2.69
C ARG A 142 -16.42 -2.64 -1.82
N HIS A 143 -15.35 -2.31 -1.10
CA HIS A 143 -14.77 -3.23 -0.12
C HIS A 143 -15.75 -3.52 1.03
N ARG A 144 -16.40 -2.50 1.59
CA ARG A 144 -17.41 -2.65 2.64
C ARG A 144 -18.61 -3.48 2.18
N ALA A 145 -19.01 -3.34 0.90
CA ALA A 145 -20.06 -4.14 0.28
C ALA A 145 -19.64 -5.60 -0.05
N GLY A 146 -18.35 -5.95 0.15
CA GLY A 146 -17.82 -7.28 -0.18
C GLY A 146 -17.58 -7.52 -1.66
N GLU A 147 -17.70 -6.49 -2.51
CA GLU A 147 -17.50 -6.58 -3.96
C GLU A 147 -16.03 -6.75 -4.35
N ILE A 148 -15.15 -6.13 -3.59
CA ILE A 148 -13.70 -6.21 -3.77
C ILE A 148 -13.01 -6.59 -2.47
N LYS A 149 -11.83 -7.21 -2.60
CA LYS A 149 -10.99 -7.58 -1.45
C LYS A 149 -9.74 -6.70 -1.45
N LEU A 150 -9.42 -6.16 -0.29
CA LEU A 150 -8.24 -5.32 -0.05
C LEU A 150 -7.36 -5.95 1.02
N VAL A 151 -6.11 -5.50 1.08
CA VAL A 151 -5.18 -5.74 2.21
C VAL A 151 -5.00 -4.46 3.02
N PRO A 152 -4.56 -4.53 4.29
CA PRO A 152 -4.41 -3.37 5.16
C PRO A 152 -3.63 -2.20 4.54
N PRO A 153 -2.47 -2.40 3.89
CA PRO A 153 -1.75 -1.30 3.24
C PRO A 153 -2.58 -0.53 2.21
N THR A 154 -3.27 -1.27 1.33
CA THR A 154 -4.12 -0.68 0.29
C THR A 154 -5.31 0.06 0.92
N TRP A 155 -5.97 -0.56 1.88
CA TRP A 155 -7.13 0.02 2.54
C TRP A 155 -6.79 1.32 3.30
N VAL A 156 -5.72 1.31 4.10
CA VAL A 156 -5.28 2.51 4.85
C VAL A 156 -4.84 3.62 3.90
N THR A 157 -4.15 3.29 2.81
CA THR A 157 -3.77 4.26 1.78
C THR A 157 -5.01 4.91 1.16
N LEU A 158 -6.01 4.11 0.74
CA LEU A 158 -7.28 4.63 0.22
C LEU A 158 -7.98 5.52 1.25
N ARG A 159 -7.99 5.12 2.54
CA ARG A 159 -8.62 5.92 3.61
C ARG A 159 -7.95 7.28 3.78
N ARG A 160 -6.62 7.35 3.68
CA ARG A 160 -5.87 8.62 3.73
C ARG A 160 -6.19 9.53 2.54
N LEU A 161 -6.29 8.95 1.35
CA LEU A 161 -6.56 9.70 0.12
C LEU A 161 -8.02 10.16 0.02
N ALA A 162 -8.95 9.48 0.67
CA ALA A 162 -10.39 9.74 0.56
C ALA A 162 -10.82 11.14 1.04
N ASP A 163 -10.00 11.76 1.90
CA ASP A 163 -10.30 13.09 2.46
C ASP A 163 -9.60 14.23 1.67
N LEU A 164 -8.84 13.89 0.60
CA LEU A 164 -8.08 14.85 -0.20
C LEU A 164 -8.86 15.22 -1.48
N PRO A 165 -8.93 16.52 -1.82
CA PRO A 165 -9.79 16.99 -2.91
C PRO A 165 -9.26 16.65 -4.31
N ASP A 166 -7.93 16.64 -4.48
CA ASP A 166 -7.28 16.49 -5.78
C ASP A 166 -5.86 15.90 -5.65
N THR A 167 -5.25 15.61 -6.79
CA THR A 167 -3.89 15.07 -6.89
C THR A 167 -2.85 16.01 -6.28
N ALA A 168 -2.99 17.31 -6.48
CA ALA A 168 -2.03 18.28 -5.94
C ALA A 168 -2.04 18.29 -4.41
N ALA A 169 -3.22 18.22 -3.80
CA ALA A 169 -3.36 18.10 -2.35
C ALA A 169 -2.78 16.79 -1.82
N ALA A 170 -2.97 15.67 -2.54
CA ALA A 170 -2.40 14.38 -2.17
C ALA A 170 -0.87 14.39 -2.19
N LEU A 171 -0.27 14.95 -3.23
CA LEU A 171 1.19 15.09 -3.34
C LEU A 171 1.74 16.06 -2.30
N ALA A 172 1.04 17.17 -2.04
CA ALA A 172 1.44 18.14 -1.01
C ALA A 172 1.37 17.53 0.41
N ASP A 173 0.31 16.76 0.71
CA ASP A 173 0.18 16.04 1.99
C ASP A 173 1.35 15.05 2.17
N ALA A 174 1.67 14.28 1.15
CA ALA A 174 2.79 13.33 1.20
C ALA A 174 4.16 14.01 1.35
N GLY A 175 4.39 15.11 0.61
CA GLY A 175 5.66 15.86 0.66
C GLY A 175 5.85 16.69 1.93
N GLY A 176 4.75 17.04 2.61
CA GLY A 176 4.75 17.84 3.84
C GLY A 176 4.89 17.04 5.14
N ARG A 177 4.98 15.71 5.07
CA ARG A 177 5.06 14.82 6.23
C ARG A 177 6.32 13.97 6.22
N ASP A 178 6.75 13.54 7.40
CA ASP A 178 7.73 12.48 7.51
C ASP A 178 7.18 11.17 6.92
N LEU A 179 8.09 10.39 6.32
CA LEU A 179 7.75 9.07 5.79
C LEU A 179 7.20 8.18 6.90
N GLU A 180 5.97 7.73 6.74
CA GLU A 180 5.33 6.86 7.72
C GLU A 180 5.77 5.40 7.53
N ARG A 181 6.18 4.77 8.63
CA ARG A 181 6.58 3.36 8.67
C ARG A 181 5.53 2.54 9.43
N PHE A 182 5.00 1.54 8.75
CA PHE A 182 4.01 0.62 9.31
C PHE A 182 4.64 -0.75 9.56
N SER A 183 5.27 -0.95 10.72
CA SER A 183 5.66 -2.29 11.18
C SER A 183 4.43 -2.96 11.78
N THR A 184 3.89 -3.96 11.10
CA THR A 184 2.58 -4.52 11.45
C THR A 184 2.70 -5.62 12.50
N HIS A 185 1.97 -5.49 13.60
CA HIS A 185 1.66 -6.57 14.52
C HIS A 185 0.18 -6.94 14.42
N MET A 186 -0.12 -8.22 14.57
CA MET A 186 -1.50 -8.71 14.53
C MET A 186 -1.94 -9.10 15.93
N VAL A 187 -3.13 -8.65 16.32
CA VAL A 187 -3.79 -9.02 17.59
C VAL A 187 -5.14 -9.63 17.22
N ASP A 188 -5.53 -10.69 17.91
CA ASP A 188 -6.87 -11.28 17.81
C ASP A 188 -7.75 -10.68 18.92
N ASP A 189 -8.88 -10.10 18.54
CA ASP A 189 -9.90 -9.52 19.41
C ASP A 189 -11.19 -10.33 19.25
N ASP A 190 -11.31 -11.42 20.00
CA ASP A 190 -12.45 -12.33 19.95
C ASP A 190 -12.83 -12.80 18.52
N GLY A 191 -11.81 -13.12 17.73
CA GLY A 191 -11.95 -13.59 16.35
C GLY A 191 -11.96 -12.47 15.29
N VAL A 192 -11.84 -11.22 15.70
CA VAL A 192 -11.57 -10.09 14.79
C VAL A 192 -10.08 -9.80 14.77
N LEU A 193 -9.45 -9.93 13.60
CA LEU A 193 -8.05 -9.56 13.45
C LEU A 193 -7.86 -8.05 13.49
N VAL A 194 -6.90 -7.58 14.28
CA VAL A 194 -6.55 -6.17 14.43
C VAL A 194 -5.09 -5.98 14.04
N ALA A 195 -4.84 -5.19 13.00
CA ALA A 195 -3.50 -4.73 12.69
C ALA A 195 -3.17 -3.51 13.56
N VAL A 196 -2.03 -3.57 14.23
CA VAL A 196 -1.60 -2.53 15.19
C VAL A 196 -0.22 -2.02 14.79
N TRP A 197 -0.01 -0.70 14.93
CA TRP A 197 1.24 -0.03 14.61
C TRP A 197 1.65 0.92 15.76
N ALA A 198 2.96 1.12 15.93
CA ALA A 198 3.44 2.14 16.86
C ALA A 198 2.90 3.55 16.50
N PRO A 199 2.60 4.42 17.47
CA PRO A 199 2.86 4.29 18.91
C PRO A 199 1.68 3.70 19.72
N ASP A 200 0.79 2.91 19.11
CA ASP A 200 -0.31 2.27 19.84
C ASP A 200 0.25 1.34 20.93
N PRO A 201 -0.17 1.44 22.21
CA PRO A 201 0.33 0.59 23.27
C PRO A 201 0.13 -0.92 23.04
N ALA A 202 -0.91 -1.29 22.30
CA ALA A 202 -1.14 -2.69 21.94
C ALA A 202 -0.08 -3.27 20.99
N TYR A 203 0.75 -2.43 20.36
CA TYR A 203 1.83 -2.86 19.48
C TYR A 203 2.84 -3.75 20.24
N GLU A 204 3.21 -3.36 21.46
CA GLU A 204 4.15 -4.12 22.29
C GLU A 204 3.44 -5.12 23.23
N SER A 205 2.28 -4.74 23.77
CA SER A 205 1.60 -5.50 24.81
C SER A 205 0.58 -6.52 24.31
N GLY A 206 0.04 -6.35 23.10
CA GLY A 206 -1.14 -7.07 22.61
C GLY A 206 -2.44 -6.65 23.30
N ASP A 207 -2.38 -5.77 24.31
CA ASP A 207 -3.57 -5.32 25.05
C ASP A 207 -4.25 -4.13 24.34
N LEU A 208 -5.36 -4.43 23.68
CA LEU A 208 -6.15 -3.41 22.98
C LEU A 208 -6.86 -2.43 23.95
N ALA A 209 -6.99 -2.77 25.23
CA ALA A 209 -7.57 -1.90 26.25
C ALA A 209 -6.56 -0.92 26.88
N ALA A 210 -5.24 -1.14 26.68
CA ALA A 210 -4.19 -0.30 27.23
C ALA A 210 -4.43 1.19 26.86
N ALA A 211 -4.27 2.07 27.85
CA ALA A 211 -4.47 3.51 27.66
C ALA A 211 -3.33 4.13 26.85
N GLY A 212 -3.65 5.05 25.93
CA GLY A 212 -2.65 5.74 25.10
C GLY A 212 -3.16 6.07 23.70
N PRO A 213 -2.27 6.53 22.80
CA PRO A 213 -2.63 6.82 21.42
C PRO A 213 -3.12 5.55 20.70
N ARG A 214 -3.89 5.75 19.65
CA ARG A 214 -4.44 4.67 18.81
C ARG A 214 -3.84 4.74 17.42
N HIS A 215 -3.38 3.58 16.94
CA HIS A 215 -2.95 3.40 15.57
C HIS A 215 -3.21 1.93 15.18
N ARG A 216 -4.45 1.63 14.83
CA ARG A 216 -4.92 0.26 14.61
C ARG A 216 -6.02 0.17 13.57
N LEU A 217 -6.12 -0.99 12.92
CA LEU A 217 -7.17 -1.32 11.95
C LEU A 217 -7.87 -2.61 12.39
N PHE A 218 -9.14 -2.50 12.77
CA PHE A 218 -10.01 -3.65 12.98
C PHE A 218 -10.50 -4.17 11.63
N MET A 219 -10.23 -5.44 11.34
CA MET A 219 -10.65 -6.10 10.10
C MET A 219 -11.92 -6.93 10.31
N ASP A 220 -12.95 -6.29 10.87
CA ASP A 220 -14.25 -6.91 11.12
C ASP A 220 -14.94 -7.24 9.76
N PRO A 221 -15.46 -8.46 9.58
CA PRO A 221 -16.26 -8.80 8.40
C PRO A 221 -17.47 -7.89 8.14
N ALA A 222 -18.02 -7.26 9.18
CA ALA A 222 -19.10 -6.28 9.05
C ALA A 222 -18.62 -4.90 8.53
N GLY A 223 -17.33 -4.65 8.53
CA GLY A 223 -16.71 -3.44 8.01
C GLY A 223 -15.42 -3.06 8.75
N TRP A 224 -14.39 -2.78 8.00
CA TRP A 224 -13.10 -2.39 8.57
C TRP A 224 -13.17 -1.00 9.21
N ARG A 225 -12.49 -0.84 10.35
CA ARG A 225 -12.50 0.40 11.12
C ARG A 225 -11.08 0.80 11.54
N TYR A 226 -10.63 1.94 11.04
CA TYR A 226 -9.34 2.50 11.38
C TYR A 226 -9.44 3.50 12.52
N GLN A 227 -8.59 3.35 13.51
CA GLN A 227 -8.45 4.27 14.63
C GLN A 227 -7.04 4.86 14.63
N ARG A 228 -6.95 6.18 14.59
CA ARG A 228 -5.71 6.93 14.70
C ARG A 228 -5.92 8.16 15.54
N SER A 229 -5.14 8.28 16.63
CA SER A 229 -5.09 9.44 17.52
C SER A 229 -3.64 9.67 17.93
N VAL A 230 -2.84 10.22 17.03
CA VAL A 230 -1.41 10.52 17.19
C VAL A 230 -1.15 11.97 16.80
#